data_414a55f89ddad87f9472f7b802a2b53c
#
_entry.id   414a55f89ddad87f9472f7b802a2b53c
#
_cell.length_a   1.000
_cell.length_b   1.000
_cell.length_c   1.000
_cell.angle_alpha   90.00
_cell.angle_beta   90.00
_cell.angle_gamma   90.00
#
_symmetry.space_group_name_H-M   'P 1'
#
loop_
_entity.id
_entity.type
_entity.pdbx_description
1 polymer ?
#
loop_
_entity_poly.entity_id
_entity_poly.type
_entity_poly.pdbx_seq_one_letter_code
_entity_poly.pdbx_strand_id
1 'polypeptide(L)'
;MKFANYYLLLILATVISCSNTVQTNDPIPEHDTFTLTSKPLAEVRTINVWLPKGYQSSTDSLPVMYMADGGVNEDFPHIANTLAQLIQQKKIKPVILVGIENTQRRRDLTGFTTVAKDKEIAPVVGGSQNFRAFIKDELFPEINKRYRTSKEKSIIGESASGLFVMETFFLAPEMFDQYIAFDPSLWWNNHYLVSSAKEHLDQFPGTSKTLWFAGSKAADVSPYTKELASILKAVNRPNIKWNYSDEPKEKHQTIFRATKEKAITWALGTTE
;
A
#
# COMPACT_ATOMS: atom_id res chain seq x y z
N MET A 1 -50.75 -15.61 -49.40
CA MET A 1 -50.12 -14.75 -48.38
C MET A 1 -49.24 -15.63 -47.50
N LYS A 2 -47.90 -15.52 -47.66
CA LYS A 2 -46.91 -16.27 -46.85
C LYS A 2 -46.35 -15.31 -45.79
N PHE A 3 -46.60 -15.61 -44.52
CA PHE A 3 -45.99 -14.89 -43.41
C PHE A 3 -44.60 -15.47 -43.12
N ALA A 4 -43.56 -14.64 -43.25
CA ALA A 4 -42.21 -15.00 -42.88
C ALA A 4 -41.98 -14.58 -41.41
N ASN A 5 -41.72 -15.58 -40.56
CA ASN A 5 -41.34 -15.37 -39.18
C ASN A 5 -39.83 -15.07 -39.12
N TYR A 6 -39.48 -13.83 -38.71
CA TYR A 6 -38.11 -13.47 -38.35
C TYR A 6 -37.90 -13.78 -36.88
N TYR A 7 -37.10 -14.79 -36.56
CA TYR A 7 -36.58 -15.00 -35.24
C TYR A 7 -35.37 -14.09 -35.03
N LEU A 8 -35.54 -13.11 -34.16
CA LEU A 8 -34.45 -12.24 -33.71
C LEU A 8 -33.66 -12.99 -32.64
N LEU A 9 -32.45 -13.49 -32.99
CA LEU A 9 -31.52 -14.09 -32.02
C LEU A 9 -30.83 -12.95 -31.26
N LEU A 10 -31.24 -12.73 -30.01
CA LEU A 10 -30.53 -11.88 -29.09
C LEU A 10 -29.29 -12.63 -28.58
N ILE A 11 -28.11 -12.28 -29.12
CA ILE A 11 -26.85 -12.75 -28.60
C ILE A 11 -26.52 -11.90 -27.36
N LEU A 12 -26.71 -12.48 -26.18
CA LEU A 12 -26.31 -11.91 -24.90
C LEU A 12 -24.79 -12.08 -24.76
N ALA A 13 -24.04 -11.04 -25.12
CA ALA A 13 -22.60 -10.99 -24.89
C ALA A 13 -22.35 -10.80 -23.39
N THR A 14 -22.09 -11.91 -22.69
CA THR A 14 -21.57 -11.86 -21.32
C THR A 14 -20.13 -11.37 -21.36
N VAL A 15 -19.90 -10.11 -20.99
CA VAL A 15 -18.58 -9.56 -20.76
C VAL A 15 -18.05 -10.18 -19.46
N ILE A 16 -17.34 -11.30 -19.57
CA ILE A 16 -16.56 -11.85 -18.47
C ILE A 16 -15.39 -10.89 -18.25
N SER A 17 -15.53 -9.98 -17.30
CA SER A 17 -14.42 -9.21 -16.78
C SER A 17 -13.51 -10.16 -16.00
N CYS A 18 -12.55 -10.75 -16.68
CA CYS A 18 -11.45 -11.46 -16.04
C CYS A 18 -10.59 -10.42 -15.31
N SER A 19 -10.88 -10.20 -14.04
CA SER A 19 -9.86 -9.71 -13.12
C SER A 19 -8.84 -10.86 -12.97
N ASN A 20 -7.75 -10.80 -13.71
CA ASN A 20 -6.59 -11.65 -13.49
C ASN A 20 -5.94 -11.23 -12.17
N THR A 21 -6.52 -11.62 -11.05
CA THR A 21 -5.78 -11.76 -9.81
C THR A 21 -4.80 -12.90 -10.06
N VAL A 22 -3.53 -12.59 -10.11
CA VAL A 22 -2.47 -13.61 -10.05
C VAL A 22 -2.65 -14.29 -8.70
N GLN A 23 -3.32 -15.43 -8.69
CA GLN A 23 -3.47 -16.29 -7.51
C GLN A 23 -2.08 -16.83 -7.20
N THR A 24 -1.36 -16.16 -6.32
CA THR A 24 -0.05 -16.58 -5.88
C THR A 24 -0.26 -17.54 -4.72
N ASN A 25 0.18 -18.78 -4.89
CA ASN A 25 0.20 -19.81 -3.84
C ASN A 25 1.35 -19.53 -2.85
N ASP A 26 1.41 -18.33 -2.28
CA ASP A 26 2.36 -18.08 -1.21
C ASP A 26 1.90 -18.86 0.03
N PRO A 27 2.76 -19.63 0.69
CA PRO A 27 2.38 -20.33 1.90
C PRO A 27 1.97 -19.33 2.97
N ILE A 28 0.81 -19.56 3.58
CA ILE A 28 0.32 -18.70 4.67
C ILE A 28 1.17 -19.01 5.90
N PRO A 29 1.94 -18.04 6.43
CA PRO A 29 2.76 -18.26 7.61
C PRO A 29 1.87 -18.33 8.87
N GLU A 30 2.42 -18.91 9.95
CA GLU A 30 1.81 -18.79 11.27
C GLU A 30 1.66 -17.29 11.63
N HIS A 31 0.48 -16.89 12.06
CA HIS A 31 0.14 -15.51 12.39
C HIS A 31 -1.04 -15.45 13.36
N ASP A 32 -1.16 -14.33 14.05
CA ASP A 32 -2.34 -14.00 14.85
C ASP A 32 -3.39 -13.32 13.96
N THR A 33 -4.68 -13.58 14.26
CA THR A 33 -5.80 -12.87 13.63
C THR A 33 -6.76 -12.36 14.69
N PHE A 34 -7.20 -11.12 14.58
CA PHE A 34 -8.25 -10.57 15.42
C PHE A 34 -9.11 -9.56 14.65
N THR A 35 -10.27 -9.24 15.21
CA THR A 35 -11.14 -8.21 14.66
C THR A 35 -11.13 -6.96 15.52
N LEU A 36 -11.28 -5.80 14.87
CA LEU A 36 -11.36 -4.49 15.52
C LEU A 36 -12.55 -3.72 14.96
N THR A 37 -13.48 -3.32 15.82
CA THR A 37 -14.60 -2.46 15.42
C THR A 37 -14.12 -1.04 15.28
N SER A 38 -14.24 -0.50 14.09
CA SER A 38 -13.81 0.85 13.75
C SER A 38 -14.98 1.85 13.82
N LYS A 39 -14.79 2.92 14.56
CA LYS A 39 -15.75 4.05 14.59
C LYS A 39 -15.68 4.89 13.30
N PRO A 40 -14.48 5.35 12.84
CA PRO A 40 -14.38 6.17 11.63
C PRO A 40 -14.83 5.45 10.36
N LEU A 41 -14.73 4.10 10.31
CA LEU A 41 -15.17 3.31 9.16
C LEU A 41 -16.58 2.75 9.33
N ALA A 42 -17.14 2.77 10.56
CA ALA A 42 -18.45 2.19 10.92
C ALA A 42 -18.58 0.70 10.54
N GLU A 43 -17.50 -0.07 10.67
CA GLU A 43 -17.45 -1.49 10.32
C GLU A 43 -16.41 -2.25 11.16
N VAL A 44 -16.45 -3.58 11.07
CA VAL A 44 -15.46 -4.47 11.69
C VAL A 44 -14.34 -4.75 10.68
N ARG A 45 -13.08 -4.64 11.14
CA ARG A 45 -11.88 -4.92 10.34
C ARG A 45 -11.18 -6.17 10.86
N THR A 46 -10.76 -7.03 9.95
CA THR A 46 -9.89 -8.16 10.26
C THR A 46 -8.43 -7.70 10.17
N ILE A 47 -7.67 -8.04 11.20
CA ILE A 47 -6.25 -7.70 11.31
C ILE A 47 -5.44 -8.98 11.45
N ASN A 48 -4.46 -9.17 10.58
CA ASN A 48 -3.51 -10.27 10.60
C ASN A 48 -2.16 -9.76 11.08
N VAL A 49 -1.52 -10.46 12.03
CA VAL A 49 -0.24 -10.06 12.60
C VAL A 49 0.75 -11.19 12.51
N TRP A 50 1.80 -10.98 11.72
CA TRP A 50 2.92 -11.92 11.68
C TRP A 50 4.05 -11.44 12.59
N LEU A 51 4.59 -12.37 13.38
CA LEU A 51 5.68 -12.12 14.30
C LEU A 51 6.94 -12.83 13.80
N PRO A 52 8.12 -12.18 13.82
CA PRO A 52 9.35 -12.81 13.39
C PRO A 52 9.78 -13.94 14.35
N LYS A 53 10.51 -14.91 13.81
CA LYS A 53 11.07 -16.01 14.60
C LYS A 53 11.86 -15.48 15.79
N GLY A 54 11.62 -16.04 16.98
CA GLY A 54 12.29 -15.63 18.21
C GLY A 54 11.59 -14.51 18.96
N TYR A 55 10.50 -13.92 18.43
CA TYR A 55 9.76 -12.86 19.11
C TYR A 55 9.27 -13.31 20.51
N GLN A 56 8.72 -14.51 20.63
CA GLN A 56 8.19 -15.00 21.93
C GLN A 56 9.29 -15.23 22.98
N SER A 57 10.51 -15.56 22.56
CA SER A 57 11.65 -15.81 23.46
C SER A 57 12.51 -14.57 23.73
N SER A 58 12.24 -13.44 23.09
CA SER A 58 12.89 -12.14 23.32
C SER A 58 12.02 -11.23 24.18
N THR A 59 12.67 -10.29 24.88
CA THR A 59 12.00 -9.17 25.56
C THR A 59 12.05 -7.87 24.75
N ASP A 60 12.64 -7.91 23.57
CA ASP A 60 12.83 -6.73 22.74
C ASP A 60 11.50 -6.18 22.19
N SER A 61 11.42 -4.88 22.10
CA SER A 61 10.36 -4.18 21.37
C SER A 61 10.79 -4.00 19.90
N LEU A 62 9.92 -4.39 18.97
CA LEU A 62 10.22 -4.39 17.55
C LEU A 62 9.49 -3.26 16.79
N PRO A 63 10.08 -2.74 15.70
CA PRO A 63 9.38 -1.88 14.77
C PRO A 63 8.20 -2.61 14.11
N VAL A 64 7.23 -1.86 13.62
CA VAL A 64 6.01 -2.41 13.01
C VAL A 64 5.87 -1.93 11.58
N MET A 65 5.71 -2.87 10.64
CA MET A 65 5.32 -2.59 9.27
C MET A 65 3.83 -2.82 9.11
N TYR A 66 3.12 -1.82 8.58
CA TYR A 66 1.69 -1.88 8.28
C TYR A 66 1.46 -2.04 6.78
N MET A 67 0.41 -2.76 6.40
CA MET A 67 -0.03 -2.86 5.02
C MET A 67 -1.54 -2.94 4.93
N ALA A 68 -2.13 -2.22 4.00
CA ALA A 68 -3.41 -2.57 3.41
C ALA A 68 -3.21 -3.75 2.42
N ASP A 69 -4.28 -4.31 1.86
CA ASP A 69 -4.18 -5.59 1.12
C ASP A 69 -3.56 -6.70 2.01
N GLY A 70 -3.92 -6.67 3.30
CA GLY A 70 -3.31 -7.45 4.38
C GLY A 70 -4.09 -8.70 4.77
N GLY A 71 -5.03 -9.16 3.95
CA GLY A 71 -5.73 -10.43 4.14
C GLY A 71 -4.86 -11.64 3.77
N VAL A 72 -5.20 -12.81 4.31
CA VAL A 72 -4.49 -14.07 4.00
C VAL A 72 -4.65 -14.51 2.54
N ASN A 73 -5.67 -14.01 1.85
CA ASN A 73 -5.90 -14.20 0.42
C ASN A 73 -5.45 -12.98 -0.42
N GLU A 74 -4.76 -12.04 0.20
CA GLU A 74 -4.19 -10.84 -0.41
C GLU A 74 -2.65 -10.92 -0.33
N ASP A 75 -1.96 -9.79 -0.18
CA ASP A 75 -0.49 -9.75 -0.20
C ASP A 75 0.19 -10.06 1.14
N PHE A 76 -0.57 -10.27 2.22
CA PHE A 76 -0.02 -10.53 3.55
C PHE A 76 0.94 -11.74 3.59
N PRO A 77 0.61 -12.95 3.06
CA PRO A 77 1.53 -14.08 3.08
C PRO A 77 2.81 -13.79 2.30
N HIS A 78 2.69 -13.13 1.17
CA HIS A 78 3.78 -12.75 0.30
C HIS A 78 4.80 -11.84 1.01
N ILE A 79 4.33 -10.82 1.72
CA ILE A 79 5.22 -9.89 2.45
C ILE A 79 5.77 -10.52 3.71
N ALA A 80 4.97 -11.26 4.48
CA ALA A 80 5.45 -11.95 5.68
C ALA A 80 6.59 -12.93 5.36
N ASN A 81 6.45 -13.74 4.30
CA ASN A 81 7.51 -14.67 3.87
C ASN A 81 8.77 -13.92 3.39
N THR A 82 8.59 -12.78 2.72
CA THR A 82 9.72 -11.93 2.32
C THR A 82 10.47 -11.37 3.53
N LEU A 83 9.74 -10.84 4.52
CA LEU A 83 10.35 -10.36 5.77
C LEU A 83 11.09 -11.47 6.50
N ALA A 84 10.50 -12.66 6.62
CA ALA A 84 11.14 -13.82 7.24
C ALA A 84 12.49 -14.15 6.58
N GLN A 85 12.52 -14.16 5.24
CA GLN A 85 13.73 -14.42 4.47
C GLN A 85 14.79 -13.32 4.67
N LEU A 86 14.41 -12.04 4.60
CA LEU A 86 15.34 -10.92 4.77
C LEU A 86 15.93 -10.85 6.17
N ILE A 87 15.12 -11.15 7.20
CA ILE A 87 15.58 -11.25 8.60
C ILE A 87 16.57 -12.42 8.76
N GLN A 88 16.25 -13.60 8.21
CA GLN A 88 17.13 -14.76 8.23
C GLN A 88 18.48 -14.47 7.55
N GLN A 89 18.47 -13.72 6.45
CA GLN A 89 19.65 -13.28 5.72
C GLN A 89 20.38 -12.11 6.41
N LYS A 90 19.88 -11.61 7.53
CA LYS A 90 20.42 -10.44 8.26
C LYS A 90 20.46 -9.14 7.42
N LYS A 91 19.63 -9.04 6.38
CA LYS A 91 19.52 -7.83 5.55
C LYS A 91 18.70 -6.72 6.22
N ILE A 92 17.77 -7.11 7.10
CA ILE A 92 16.97 -6.20 7.92
C ILE A 92 16.92 -6.72 9.38
N LYS A 93 16.65 -5.82 10.31
CA LYS A 93 16.34 -6.20 11.71
C LYS A 93 14.95 -6.85 11.79
N PRO A 94 14.68 -7.64 12.87
CA PRO A 94 13.34 -8.16 13.09
C PRO A 94 12.29 -7.05 13.13
N VAL A 95 11.15 -7.29 12.47
CA VAL A 95 10.00 -6.37 12.34
C VAL A 95 8.70 -7.17 12.46
N ILE A 96 7.68 -6.59 13.09
CA ILE A 96 6.31 -7.15 13.13
C ILE A 96 5.60 -6.69 11.84
N LEU A 97 4.84 -7.58 11.18
CA LEU A 97 3.96 -7.21 10.08
C LEU A 97 2.51 -7.17 10.56
N VAL A 98 1.82 -6.07 10.28
CA VAL A 98 0.39 -5.89 10.54
C VAL A 98 -0.34 -5.69 9.22
N GLY A 99 -1.12 -6.68 8.82
CA GLY A 99 -1.96 -6.67 7.64
C GLY A 99 -3.40 -6.28 7.98
N ILE A 100 -3.95 -5.34 7.23
CA ILE A 100 -5.35 -4.91 7.33
C ILE A 100 -6.08 -5.50 6.14
N GLU A 101 -6.97 -6.46 6.39
CA GLU A 101 -7.78 -7.08 5.34
C GLU A 101 -8.75 -6.07 4.73
N ASN A 102 -8.91 -6.10 3.42
CA ASN A 102 -9.80 -5.20 2.72
C ASN A 102 -11.28 -5.56 2.93
N THR A 103 -12.12 -4.55 3.06
CA THR A 103 -13.57 -4.62 2.93
C THR A 103 -14.01 -3.89 1.66
N GLN A 104 -13.90 -2.59 1.64
CA GLN A 104 -14.14 -1.75 0.46
C GLN A 104 -12.83 -1.09 0.01
N ARG A 105 -11.94 -1.89 -0.58
CA ARG A 105 -10.56 -1.54 -0.91
C ARG A 105 -10.43 -0.15 -1.56
N ARG A 106 -11.22 0.12 -2.61
CA ARG A 106 -11.10 1.38 -3.35
C ARG A 106 -11.62 2.56 -2.57
N ARG A 107 -12.68 2.39 -1.76
CA ARG A 107 -13.15 3.43 -0.84
C ARG A 107 -12.05 3.84 0.15
N ASP A 108 -11.42 2.84 0.78
CA ASP A 108 -10.48 3.06 1.88
C ASP A 108 -9.12 3.60 1.43
N LEU A 109 -8.71 3.24 0.20
CA LEU A 109 -7.37 3.53 -0.30
C LEU A 109 -7.31 4.74 -1.24
N THR A 110 -8.45 5.38 -1.52
CA THR A 110 -8.50 6.55 -2.40
C THR A 110 -9.07 7.77 -1.70
N GLY A 111 -8.47 8.92 -1.99
CA GLY A 111 -9.00 10.21 -1.59
C GLY A 111 -10.19 10.64 -2.44
N PHE A 112 -10.76 11.79 -2.09
CA PHE A 112 -11.84 12.40 -2.87
C PHE A 112 -11.44 12.63 -4.33
N THR A 113 -12.40 12.49 -5.24
CA THR A 113 -12.22 12.82 -6.66
C THR A 113 -13.47 13.49 -7.23
N THR A 114 -13.27 14.45 -8.13
CA THR A 114 -14.30 15.02 -8.97
C THR A 114 -14.34 14.40 -10.36
N VAL A 115 -13.36 13.57 -10.70
CA VAL A 115 -13.18 12.99 -12.05
C VAL A 115 -14.20 11.87 -12.26
N ALA A 116 -15.05 12.00 -13.27
CA ALA A 116 -16.11 11.02 -13.57
C ALA A 116 -15.53 9.62 -13.83
N LYS A 117 -14.43 9.54 -14.58
CA LYS A 117 -13.75 8.26 -14.88
C LYS A 117 -13.27 7.52 -13.64
N ASP A 118 -12.79 8.24 -12.63
CA ASP A 118 -12.38 7.63 -11.37
C ASP A 118 -13.57 6.97 -10.67
N LYS A 119 -14.74 7.61 -10.72
CA LYS A 119 -16.00 7.10 -10.13
C LYS A 119 -16.55 5.88 -10.87
N GLU A 120 -16.24 5.72 -12.15
CA GLU A 120 -16.53 4.47 -12.89
C GLU A 120 -15.66 3.31 -12.38
N ILE A 121 -14.39 3.59 -12.09
CA ILE A 121 -13.44 2.60 -11.54
C ILE A 121 -13.77 2.27 -10.08
N ALA A 122 -14.12 3.28 -9.28
CA ALA A 122 -14.40 3.17 -7.85
C ALA A 122 -15.68 3.96 -7.51
N PRO A 123 -16.87 3.34 -7.56
CA PRO A 123 -18.13 4.03 -7.31
C PRO A 123 -18.24 4.64 -5.90
N VAL A 124 -17.54 4.06 -4.93
CA VAL A 124 -17.42 4.59 -3.55
C VAL A 124 -15.97 4.98 -3.34
N VAL A 125 -15.72 6.27 -3.08
CA VAL A 125 -14.38 6.88 -2.98
C VAL A 125 -14.31 7.85 -1.79
N GLY A 126 -13.11 8.36 -1.50
CA GLY A 126 -12.90 9.44 -0.53
C GLY A 126 -12.81 8.95 0.92
N GLY A 127 -12.65 7.65 1.15
CA GLY A 127 -12.54 7.07 2.50
C GLY A 127 -11.13 7.06 3.08
N SER A 128 -10.10 7.46 2.31
CA SER A 128 -8.70 7.36 2.76
C SER A 128 -8.41 8.15 4.03
N GLN A 129 -9.09 9.28 4.25
CA GLN A 129 -8.98 10.03 5.49
C GLN A 129 -9.51 9.24 6.70
N ASN A 130 -10.69 8.61 6.57
CA ASN A 130 -11.25 7.78 7.63
C ASN A 130 -10.41 6.53 7.88
N PHE A 131 -9.82 5.96 6.82
CA PHE A 131 -8.92 4.82 6.95
C PHE A 131 -7.61 5.20 7.66
N ARG A 132 -7.03 6.39 7.38
CA ARG A 132 -5.91 6.93 8.18
C ARG A 132 -6.30 7.14 9.64
N ALA A 133 -7.48 7.69 9.92
CA ALA A 133 -7.97 7.87 11.30
C ALA A 133 -8.11 6.53 12.02
N PHE A 134 -8.69 5.51 11.37
CA PHE A 134 -8.75 4.15 11.91
C PHE A 134 -7.36 3.60 12.28
N ILE A 135 -6.40 3.72 11.36
CA ILE A 135 -5.03 3.22 11.60
C ILE A 135 -4.38 3.96 12.76
N LYS A 136 -4.47 5.30 12.77
CA LYS A 136 -3.79 6.15 13.76
C LYS A 136 -4.41 6.05 15.14
N ASP A 137 -5.75 6.15 15.22
CA ASP A 137 -6.44 6.39 16.47
C ASP A 137 -6.96 5.09 17.12
N GLU A 138 -7.09 4.01 16.35
CA GLU A 138 -7.62 2.74 16.84
C GLU A 138 -6.61 1.59 16.70
N LEU A 139 -6.05 1.38 15.49
CA LEU A 139 -5.18 0.23 15.24
C LEU A 139 -3.81 0.37 15.91
N PHE A 140 -3.15 1.52 15.85
CA PHE A 140 -1.85 1.73 16.50
C PHE A 140 -1.91 1.47 18.02
N PRO A 141 -2.87 2.02 18.77
CA PRO A 141 -3.03 1.72 20.20
C PRO A 141 -3.29 0.23 20.47
N GLU A 142 -4.11 -0.42 19.66
CA GLU A 142 -4.45 -1.84 19.86
C GLU A 142 -3.24 -2.74 19.60
N ILE A 143 -2.43 -2.47 18.57
CA ILE A 143 -1.18 -3.19 18.30
C ILE A 143 -0.18 -2.98 19.43
N ASN A 144 0.01 -1.75 19.89
CA ASN A 144 0.92 -1.44 21.00
C ASN A 144 0.50 -2.13 22.33
N LYS A 145 -0.81 -2.34 22.53
CA LYS A 145 -1.34 -3.05 23.71
C LYS A 145 -1.10 -4.55 23.63
N ARG A 146 -1.17 -5.15 22.45
CA ARG A 146 -1.07 -6.60 22.25
C ARG A 146 0.37 -7.10 22.12
N TYR A 147 1.24 -6.28 21.54
CA TYR A 147 2.59 -6.68 21.14
C TYR A 147 3.65 -5.74 21.71
N ARG A 148 4.86 -6.24 21.88
CA ARG A 148 6.04 -5.44 22.27
C ARG A 148 6.54 -4.68 21.03
N THR A 149 6.07 -3.46 20.87
CA THR A 149 6.39 -2.60 19.73
C THR A 149 7.35 -1.49 20.11
N SER A 150 8.24 -1.12 19.20
CA SER A 150 9.00 0.13 19.30
C SER A 150 8.17 1.31 18.75
N LYS A 151 8.73 2.51 18.77
CA LYS A 151 8.07 3.69 18.21
C LYS A 151 8.11 3.72 16.68
N GLU A 152 9.05 3.01 16.07
CA GLU A 152 9.30 3.03 14.64
C GLU A 152 8.21 2.29 13.87
N LYS A 153 7.65 2.96 12.87
CA LYS A 153 6.56 2.44 12.03
C LYS A 153 6.86 2.63 10.56
N SER A 154 6.57 1.62 9.77
CA SER A 154 6.62 1.70 8.32
C SER A 154 5.28 1.30 7.69
N ILE A 155 5.07 1.74 6.45
CA ILE A 155 3.91 1.36 5.64
C ILE A 155 4.35 0.95 4.24
N ILE A 156 3.72 -0.11 3.71
CA ILE A 156 4.02 -0.67 2.40
C ILE A 156 2.72 -0.89 1.61
N GLY A 157 2.74 -0.64 0.31
CA GLY A 157 1.56 -0.88 -0.55
C GLY A 157 1.84 -0.75 -2.04
N GLU A 158 0.97 -1.38 -2.84
CA GLU A 158 1.02 -1.36 -4.30
C GLU A 158 -0.27 -0.81 -4.90
N SER A 159 -0.19 -0.14 -6.08
CA SER A 159 -1.35 0.35 -6.82
C SER A 159 -2.19 1.35 -6.01
N ALA A 160 -3.45 1.06 -5.70
CA ALA A 160 -4.29 1.90 -4.84
C ALA A 160 -3.76 1.95 -3.40
N SER A 161 -3.21 0.84 -2.88
CA SER A 161 -2.53 0.81 -1.59
C SER A 161 -1.23 1.65 -1.63
N GLY A 162 -0.50 1.62 -2.75
CA GLY A 162 0.62 2.54 -3.01
C GLY A 162 0.19 4.01 -3.05
N LEU A 163 -0.97 4.33 -3.65
CA LEU A 163 -1.55 5.67 -3.61
C LEU A 163 -1.83 6.10 -2.17
N PHE A 164 -2.44 5.23 -1.35
CA PHE A 164 -2.70 5.50 0.06
C PHE A 164 -1.40 5.77 0.85
N VAL A 165 -0.33 5.01 0.57
CA VAL A 165 1.00 5.26 1.13
C VAL A 165 1.50 6.66 0.76
N MET A 166 1.40 7.05 -0.52
CA MET A 166 1.83 8.37 -0.98
C MET A 166 0.97 9.51 -0.44
N GLU A 167 -0.37 9.33 -0.42
CA GLU A 167 -1.26 10.30 0.24
C GLU A 167 -0.90 10.49 1.71
N THR A 168 -0.63 9.40 2.43
CA THR A 168 -0.28 9.46 3.85
C THR A 168 1.07 10.14 4.05
N PHE A 169 2.05 9.90 3.17
CA PHE A 169 3.33 10.60 3.21
C PHE A 169 3.17 12.12 3.09
N PHE A 170 2.31 12.60 2.21
CA PHE A 170 2.11 14.05 1.99
C PHE A 170 1.15 14.69 2.99
N LEU A 171 0.07 14.00 3.36
CA LEU A 171 -1.04 14.60 4.12
C LEU A 171 -0.96 14.34 5.64
N ALA A 172 -0.25 13.27 6.06
CA ALA A 172 -0.08 12.88 7.47
C ALA A 172 1.30 12.26 7.72
N PRO A 173 2.39 12.97 7.40
CA PRO A 173 3.76 12.43 7.45
C PRO A 173 4.21 12.01 8.85
N GLU A 174 3.51 12.42 9.89
CA GLU A 174 3.81 12.01 11.26
C GLU A 174 3.42 10.56 11.57
N MET A 175 2.58 9.92 10.74
CA MET A 175 2.05 8.58 11.03
C MET A 175 3.11 7.49 10.96
N PHE A 176 4.04 7.61 10.00
CA PHE A 176 5.07 6.60 9.78
C PHE A 176 6.46 7.24 9.64
N ASP A 177 7.50 6.42 9.78
CA ASP A 177 8.90 6.81 9.60
C ASP A 177 9.41 6.41 8.22
N GLN A 178 8.92 5.26 7.69
CA GLN A 178 9.27 4.75 6.36
C GLN A 178 8.00 4.49 5.54
N TYR A 179 8.04 4.90 4.29
CA TYR A 179 6.98 4.80 3.29
C TYR A 179 7.50 4.04 2.08
N ILE A 180 6.82 2.95 1.68
CA ILE A 180 7.24 2.09 0.57
C ILE A 180 6.06 1.90 -0.38
N ALA A 181 6.14 2.43 -1.60
CA ALA A 181 5.05 2.40 -2.57
C ALA A 181 5.51 1.80 -3.91
N PHE A 182 4.74 0.84 -4.43
CA PHE A 182 4.98 0.21 -5.74
C PHE A 182 3.87 0.62 -6.69
N ASP A 183 4.25 1.10 -7.87
CA ASP A 183 3.30 1.54 -8.91
C ASP A 183 2.10 2.31 -8.34
N PRO A 184 2.30 3.30 -7.46
CA PRO A 184 1.21 4.03 -6.85
C PRO A 184 0.29 4.63 -7.93
N SER A 185 -1.03 4.51 -7.74
CA SER A 185 -2.03 5.04 -8.68
C SER A 185 -2.10 6.57 -8.68
N LEU A 186 -0.95 7.23 -8.96
CA LEU A 186 -0.78 8.68 -8.90
C LEU A 186 -1.61 9.46 -9.95
N TRP A 187 -2.19 8.76 -10.93
CA TRP A 187 -3.15 9.31 -11.89
C TRP A 187 -4.49 9.72 -11.27
N TRP A 188 -4.81 9.21 -10.06
CA TRP A 188 -6.05 9.47 -9.34
C TRP A 188 -6.34 10.96 -9.19
N ASN A 189 -7.63 11.33 -9.32
CA ASN A 189 -8.11 12.70 -9.24
C ASN A 189 -7.31 13.67 -10.14
N ASN A 190 -7.14 13.28 -11.41
CA ASN A 190 -6.34 14.03 -12.38
C ASN A 190 -4.92 14.33 -11.88
N HIS A 191 -4.24 13.31 -11.35
CA HIS A 191 -2.89 13.36 -10.76
C HIS A 191 -2.68 14.48 -9.72
N TYR A 192 -3.73 14.79 -8.97
CA TYR A 192 -3.74 15.88 -7.98
C TYR A 192 -2.55 15.78 -7.00
N LEU A 193 -2.23 14.58 -6.52
CA LEU A 193 -1.15 14.40 -5.55
C LEU A 193 0.24 14.78 -6.10
N VAL A 194 0.48 14.53 -7.38
CA VAL A 194 1.72 14.94 -8.05
C VAL A 194 1.72 16.44 -8.29
N SER A 195 0.62 16.99 -8.77
CA SER A 195 0.49 18.42 -9.05
C SER A 195 0.65 19.29 -7.79
N SER A 196 0.21 18.80 -6.62
CA SER A 196 0.35 19.50 -5.33
C SER A 196 1.60 19.11 -4.53
N ALA A 197 2.42 18.17 -5.05
CA ALA A 197 3.55 17.62 -4.29
C ALA A 197 4.54 18.68 -3.82
N LYS A 198 4.82 19.69 -4.66
CA LYS A 198 5.73 20.79 -4.27
C LYS A 198 5.20 21.55 -3.07
N GLU A 199 3.91 21.90 -3.05
CA GLU A 199 3.28 22.61 -1.94
C GLU A 199 3.38 21.81 -0.63
N HIS A 200 3.06 20.51 -0.68
CA HIS A 200 3.19 19.62 0.48
C HIS A 200 4.64 19.50 0.95
N LEU A 201 5.60 19.44 0.04
CA LEU A 201 7.02 19.39 0.39
C LEU A 201 7.49 20.70 1.01
N ASP A 202 7.04 21.86 0.53
CA ASP A 202 7.40 23.16 1.11
C ASP A 202 6.92 23.27 2.57
N GLN A 203 5.78 22.66 2.90
CA GLN A 203 5.19 22.63 4.25
C GLN A 203 5.57 21.38 5.06
N PHE A 204 6.43 20.51 4.51
CA PHE A 204 6.75 19.23 5.12
C PHE A 204 7.41 19.40 6.50
N PRO A 205 7.00 18.64 7.54
CA PRO A 205 7.55 18.79 8.88
C PRO A 205 9.05 18.52 8.93
N GLY A 206 9.73 19.07 9.93
CA GLY A 206 11.19 18.93 10.10
C GLY A 206 11.67 17.54 10.53
N THR A 207 10.75 16.60 10.82
CA THR A 207 11.10 15.21 11.19
C THR A 207 11.65 14.43 10.01
N SER A 208 12.67 13.62 10.26
CA SER A 208 13.27 12.77 9.21
C SER A 208 12.30 11.68 8.76
N LYS A 209 12.15 11.50 7.45
CA LYS A 209 11.33 10.47 6.83
C LYS A 209 12.09 9.74 5.73
N THR A 210 11.72 8.48 5.52
CA THR A 210 12.26 7.65 4.43
C THR A 210 11.14 7.34 3.46
N LEU A 211 11.35 7.59 2.17
CA LEU A 211 10.42 7.30 1.09
C LEU A 211 11.11 6.48 0.01
N TRP A 212 10.61 5.28 -0.24
CA TRP A 212 10.96 4.50 -1.42
C TRP A 212 9.72 4.32 -2.30
N PHE A 213 9.86 4.56 -3.59
CA PHE A 213 8.79 4.24 -4.53
C PHE A 213 9.33 3.77 -5.87
N ALA A 214 8.54 2.97 -6.58
CA ALA A 214 8.89 2.44 -7.88
C ALA A 214 7.81 2.71 -8.92
N GLY A 215 8.22 2.79 -10.18
CA GLY A 215 7.33 2.88 -11.33
C GLY A 215 7.70 1.84 -12.39
N SER A 216 6.70 1.04 -12.82
CA SER A 216 6.81 0.13 -13.95
C SER A 216 6.69 0.87 -15.30
N LYS A 217 6.64 0.11 -16.40
CA LYS A 217 6.35 0.66 -17.74
C LYS A 217 4.86 0.96 -18.01
N ALA A 218 3.97 0.77 -17.03
CA ALA A 218 2.55 1.05 -17.22
C ALA A 218 2.33 2.51 -17.62
N ALA A 219 1.59 2.73 -18.71
CA ALA A 219 1.46 4.06 -19.32
C ALA A 219 0.70 5.06 -18.44
N ASP A 220 -0.13 4.56 -17.54
CA ASP A 220 -0.90 5.33 -16.57
C ASP A 220 -0.17 5.55 -15.23
N VAL A 221 1.00 4.94 -15.03
CA VAL A 221 1.81 5.07 -13.81
C VAL A 221 3.14 5.77 -14.07
N SER A 222 3.90 5.30 -15.07
CA SER A 222 5.25 5.75 -15.35
C SER A 222 5.43 7.27 -15.47
N PRO A 223 4.56 8.03 -16.14
CA PRO A 223 4.72 9.47 -16.24
C PRO A 223 4.68 10.17 -14.88
N TYR A 224 3.74 9.78 -14.04
CA TYR A 224 3.50 10.43 -12.74
C TYR A 224 4.54 10.07 -11.69
N THR A 225 5.06 8.84 -11.68
CA THR A 225 6.15 8.46 -10.78
C THR A 225 7.45 9.16 -11.15
N LYS A 226 7.75 9.34 -12.45
CA LYS A 226 8.91 10.10 -12.94
C LYS A 226 8.79 11.59 -12.65
N GLU A 227 7.60 12.17 -12.84
CA GLU A 227 7.34 13.56 -12.51
C GLU A 227 7.53 13.82 -11.02
N LEU A 228 6.96 12.97 -10.16
CA LEU A 228 7.14 13.07 -8.70
C LEU A 228 8.62 12.98 -8.31
N ALA A 229 9.39 12.05 -8.89
CA ALA A 229 10.82 11.96 -8.63
C ALA A 229 11.58 13.25 -9.03
N SER A 230 11.16 13.88 -10.13
CA SER A 230 11.73 15.15 -10.58
C SER A 230 11.41 16.29 -9.59
N ILE A 231 10.19 16.35 -9.06
CA ILE A 231 9.77 17.33 -8.04
C ILE A 231 10.57 17.13 -6.74
N LEU A 232 10.66 15.90 -6.23
CA LEU A 232 11.43 15.58 -5.03
C LEU A 232 12.90 15.99 -5.17
N LYS A 233 13.51 15.74 -6.33
CA LYS A 233 14.87 16.14 -6.66
C LYS A 233 15.03 17.67 -6.69
N ALA A 234 14.08 18.39 -7.26
CA ALA A 234 14.12 19.84 -7.38
C ALA A 234 13.96 20.54 -6.02
N VAL A 235 13.03 20.06 -5.19
CA VAL A 235 12.76 20.63 -3.85
C VAL A 235 13.87 20.27 -2.85
N ASN A 236 14.46 19.09 -2.97
CA ASN A 236 15.65 18.63 -2.22
C ASN A 236 15.56 18.86 -0.70
N ARG A 237 14.54 18.31 -0.03
CA ARG A 237 14.37 18.42 1.42
C ARG A 237 15.40 17.55 2.16
N PRO A 238 16.30 18.11 3.00
CA PRO A 238 17.39 17.34 3.63
C PRO A 238 16.90 16.31 4.67
N ASN A 239 15.68 16.49 5.19
CA ASN A 239 15.07 15.59 6.16
C ASN A 239 14.24 14.48 5.49
N ILE A 240 14.21 14.39 4.15
CA ILE A 240 13.58 13.30 3.42
C ILE A 240 14.66 12.48 2.71
N LYS A 241 14.94 11.28 3.23
CA LYS A 241 15.74 10.27 2.51
C LYS A 241 14.81 9.56 1.53
N TRP A 242 15.06 9.72 0.24
CA TRP A 242 14.18 9.10 -0.74
C TRP A 242 14.92 8.38 -1.87
N ASN A 243 14.26 7.41 -2.48
CA ASN A 243 14.71 6.71 -3.67
C ASN A 243 13.54 6.44 -4.61
N TYR A 244 13.72 6.72 -5.88
CA TYR A 244 12.85 6.28 -6.96
C TYR A 244 13.51 5.16 -7.75
N SER A 245 12.81 4.04 -7.91
CA SER A 245 13.24 2.90 -8.73
C SER A 245 12.47 2.86 -10.04
N ASP A 246 13.10 3.28 -11.14
CA ASP A 246 12.52 3.13 -12.48
C ASP A 246 12.68 1.69 -12.94
N GLU A 247 11.57 0.98 -13.14
CA GLU A 247 11.52 -0.43 -13.46
C GLU A 247 10.89 -0.67 -14.85
N PRO A 248 11.54 -0.23 -15.95
CA PRO A 248 10.95 -0.26 -17.29
C PRO A 248 10.77 -1.68 -17.85
N LYS A 249 11.32 -2.68 -17.22
CA LYS A 249 11.14 -4.09 -17.60
C LYS A 249 9.91 -4.72 -16.96
N GLU A 250 9.44 -4.13 -15.85
CA GLU A 250 8.30 -4.63 -15.10
C GLU A 250 6.97 -4.10 -15.66
N LYS A 251 5.91 -4.84 -15.35
CA LYS A 251 4.51 -4.44 -15.58
C LYS A 251 3.88 -4.12 -14.23
N HIS A 252 2.72 -3.48 -14.26
CA HIS A 252 1.94 -3.21 -13.04
C HIS A 252 1.74 -4.47 -12.18
N GLN A 253 1.44 -5.61 -12.78
CA GLN A 253 1.18 -6.87 -12.08
C GLN A 253 2.44 -7.59 -11.59
N THR A 254 3.66 -7.15 -11.96
CA THR A 254 4.89 -7.86 -11.63
C THR A 254 5.84 -7.06 -10.75
N ILE A 255 5.75 -5.74 -10.76
CA ILE A 255 6.72 -4.84 -10.11
C ILE A 255 6.83 -5.08 -8.61
N PHE A 256 5.70 -5.29 -7.92
CA PHE A 256 5.69 -5.51 -6.47
C PHE A 256 6.54 -6.72 -6.10
N ARG A 257 6.26 -7.87 -6.73
CA ARG A 257 6.98 -9.11 -6.47
C ARG A 257 8.44 -9.05 -6.90
N ALA A 258 8.73 -8.36 -7.99
CA ALA A 258 10.09 -8.24 -8.51
C ALA A 258 10.99 -7.33 -7.66
N THR A 259 10.43 -6.33 -6.98
CA THR A 259 11.24 -5.27 -6.36
C THR A 259 11.08 -5.14 -4.83
N LYS A 260 10.17 -5.91 -4.21
CA LYS A 260 9.89 -5.86 -2.76
C LYS A 260 11.12 -6.02 -1.87
N GLU A 261 11.99 -7.01 -2.17
CA GLU A 261 13.20 -7.24 -1.37
C GLU A 261 14.17 -6.05 -1.44
N LYS A 262 14.34 -5.49 -2.64
CA LYS A 262 15.16 -4.28 -2.86
C LYS A 262 14.59 -3.10 -2.06
N ALA A 263 13.28 -2.88 -2.13
CA ALA A 263 12.59 -1.80 -1.45
C ALA A 263 12.70 -1.91 0.07
N ILE A 264 12.35 -3.08 0.62
CA ILE A 264 12.37 -3.34 2.05
C ILE A 264 13.81 -3.26 2.59
N THR A 265 14.78 -3.84 1.88
CA THR A 265 16.18 -3.76 2.29
C THR A 265 16.70 -2.32 2.27
N TRP A 266 16.32 -1.51 1.27
CA TRP A 266 16.73 -0.13 1.20
C TRP A 266 16.11 0.73 2.32
N ALA A 267 14.83 0.49 2.64
CA ALA A 267 14.09 1.28 3.62
C ALA A 267 14.41 0.89 5.07
N LEU A 268 14.57 -0.42 5.35
CA LEU A 268 14.72 -0.98 6.72
C LEU A 268 16.10 -1.61 6.94
N GLY A 269 16.98 -1.62 5.95
CA GLY A 269 18.30 -2.24 6.04
C GLY A 269 19.15 -1.61 7.14
N THR A 270 19.97 -2.43 7.77
CA THR A 270 21.02 -1.95 8.67
C THR A 270 22.08 -1.23 7.84
N THR A 271 22.28 0.06 8.08
CA THR A 271 23.53 0.72 7.63
C THR A 271 24.68 0.03 8.35
N GLU A 272 25.55 -0.63 7.59
CA GLU A 272 26.87 -1.05 8.06
C GLU A 272 27.70 0.12 8.53
#